data_edc7dd41b3707e00066100bd0fbe774a
#
_entry.id   edc7dd41b3707e00066100bd0fbe774a
#
_cell.length_a   1.000
_cell.length_b   1.000
_cell.length_c   1.000
_cell.angle_alpha   90.00
_cell.angle_beta   90.00
_cell.angle_gamma   90.00
#
_symmetry.space_group_name_H-M   'P 1'
#
loop_
_entity.id
_entity.type
_entity.pdbx_description
1 polymer ?
#
loop_
_entity_poly.entity_id
_entity_poly.type
_entity_poly.pdbx_seq_one_letter_code
_entity_poly.pdbx_strand_id
1 'polypeptide(L)'
;MSDTRALAIEYLRQQRLLGGDPVILTEPHGAGSTEQGAGSVPVAPAPGVAAPSSVLPAPGLSFDPPSADLFATDPIQRTASLEDVAALIAACRACKLCEGRRNTVPGEGPANARLVVIGEGPGRTEDETGRPFVGRAGELLTKILEAIKLPREQVFICNIVKCRPPENRLPQYDEIAACLPFLYRQIDLVKPKAILAMGGTAAQSLLNTKQSLGSLRNQIHRFRGIPVVVTYHPAALLRNPHWKRPTWDDVRIAARLLDD
;
A
#
# COMPACT_ATOMS: atom_id res chain seq x y z
N MET A 1 -6.76 21.69 -28.02
CA MET A 1 -6.54 20.42 -28.76
C MET A 1 -5.10 19.91 -28.75
N SER A 2 -4.10 20.67 -28.25
CA SER A 2 -2.70 20.22 -28.21
C SER A 2 -2.35 19.32 -27.00
N ASP A 3 -3.15 19.36 -25.95
CA ASP A 3 -2.85 18.68 -24.66
C ASP A 3 -3.11 17.16 -24.70
N THR A 4 -4.16 16.73 -25.40
CA THR A 4 -4.55 15.30 -25.45
C THR A 4 -3.54 14.45 -26.21
N ARG A 5 -2.89 15.00 -27.25
CA ARG A 5 -1.88 14.30 -28.05
C ARG A 5 -0.56 14.16 -27.28
N ALA A 6 -0.17 15.16 -26.52
CA ALA A 6 1.00 15.12 -25.66
C ALA A 6 0.82 14.09 -24.53
N LEU A 7 -0.36 14.04 -23.92
CA LEU A 7 -0.71 13.03 -22.90
C LEU A 7 -0.71 11.60 -23.46
N ALA A 8 -1.19 11.41 -24.71
CA ALA A 8 -1.18 10.10 -25.36
C ALA A 8 0.25 9.61 -25.68
N ILE A 9 1.12 10.50 -26.14
CA ILE A 9 2.54 10.18 -26.41
C ILE A 9 3.29 9.83 -25.12
N GLU A 10 3.05 10.59 -24.05
CA GLU A 10 3.63 10.32 -22.74
C GLU A 10 3.14 8.97 -22.20
N TYR A 11 1.86 8.65 -22.33
CA TYR A 11 1.27 7.37 -21.97
C TYR A 11 1.93 6.20 -22.74
N LEU A 12 2.12 6.33 -24.05
CA LEU A 12 2.74 5.28 -24.88
C LEU A 12 4.23 5.07 -24.53
N ARG A 13 4.98 6.13 -24.22
CA ARG A 13 6.36 6.05 -23.72
C ARG A 13 6.43 5.27 -22.42
N GLN A 14 5.54 5.55 -21.50
CA GLN A 14 5.49 4.91 -20.19
C GLN A 14 5.06 3.43 -20.28
N GLN A 15 4.15 3.07 -21.19
CA GLN A 15 3.82 1.67 -21.46
C GLN A 15 5.04 0.89 -21.97
N ARG A 16 5.88 1.46 -22.81
CA ARG A 16 7.15 0.85 -23.25
C ARG A 16 8.12 0.63 -22.09
N LEU A 17 8.29 1.61 -21.20
CA LEU A 17 9.14 1.48 -20.00
C LEU A 17 8.69 0.34 -19.08
N LEU A 18 7.39 0.11 -18.98
CA LEU A 18 6.80 -0.96 -18.18
C LEU A 18 6.79 -2.33 -18.91
N GLY A 19 7.37 -2.42 -20.13
CA GLY A 19 7.45 -3.66 -20.92
C GLY A 19 6.12 -4.11 -21.49
N GLY A 20 5.18 -3.18 -21.74
CA GLY A 20 3.93 -3.44 -22.46
C GLY A 20 4.03 -3.10 -23.93
N ASP A 21 3.39 -3.89 -24.81
CA ASP A 21 3.20 -3.50 -26.19
C ASP A 21 2.24 -2.31 -26.29
N PRO A 22 2.46 -1.36 -27.23
CA PRO A 22 1.58 -0.22 -27.40
C PRO A 22 0.19 -0.69 -27.84
N VAL A 23 -0.82 -0.42 -27.02
CA VAL A 23 -2.23 -0.63 -27.40
C VAL A 23 -2.63 0.47 -28.35
N ILE A 24 -2.94 0.13 -29.59
CA ILE A 24 -3.54 1.05 -30.56
C ILE A 24 -5.00 1.22 -30.17
N LEU A 25 -5.37 2.42 -29.72
CA LEU A 25 -6.76 2.78 -29.46
C LEU A 25 -7.45 3.01 -30.81
N THR A 26 -8.24 2.02 -31.27
CA THR A 26 -9.23 2.25 -32.33
C THR A 26 -10.41 2.97 -31.72
N GLU A 27 -10.85 4.06 -32.37
CA GLU A 27 -12.06 4.79 -31.95
C GLU A 27 -13.27 3.85 -31.98
N PRO A 28 -14.17 3.91 -30.98
CA PRO A 28 -15.40 3.12 -31.03
C PRO A 28 -16.31 3.70 -32.12
N HIS A 29 -16.59 2.91 -33.14
CA HIS A 29 -17.67 3.18 -34.07
C HIS A 29 -18.99 3.23 -33.31
N GLY A 30 -19.79 4.27 -33.59
CA GLY A 30 -21.04 4.58 -32.93
C GLY A 30 -22.03 3.41 -32.95
N ALA A 31 -22.57 3.09 -31.79
CA ALA A 31 -23.68 2.19 -31.63
C ALA A 31 -24.98 2.97 -31.60
N GLY A 32 -25.81 2.66 -32.56
CA GLY A 32 -27.16 3.19 -32.68
C GLY A 32 -28.06 2.76 -31.54
N SER A 33 -28.88 3.66 -31.12
CA SER A 33 -29.99 3.55 -30.17
C SER A 33 -31.07 2.54 -30.61
N THR A 34 -31.45 1.63 -29.75
CA THR A 34 -32.81 1.07 -29.71
C THR A 34 -33.27 0.97 -28.26
N GLU A 35 -34.19 1.85 -27.91
CA GLU A 35 -35.03 1.77 -26.71
C GLU A 35 -35.97 0.56 -26.80
N GLN A 36 -36.05 -0.27 -25.77
CA GLN A 36 -37.27 -1.02 -25.48
C GLN A 36 -37.49 -1.06 -23.97
N GLY A 37 -38.69 -0.62 -23.59
CA GLY A 37 -39.16 -0.39 -22.26
C GLY A 37 -39.34 -1.67 -21.40
N ALA A 38 -39.20 -1.50 -20.12
CA ALA A 38 -39.68 -2.44 -19.11
C ALA A 38 -40.46 -1.68 -18.04
N GLY A 39 -41.70 -2.14 -17.84
CA GLY A 39 -42.73 -1.52 -17.03
C GLY A 39 -42.42 -1.50 -15.52
N SER A 40 -42.87 -0.44 -14.92
CA SER A 40 -42.89 -0.21 -13.49
C SER A 40 -44.03 -1.02 -12.84
N VAL A 41 -43.66 -1.83 -11.81
CA VAL A 41 -44.61 -2.45 -10.89
C VAL A 41 -44.65 -1.62 -9.58
N PRO A 42 -45.83 -1.20 -9.10
CA PRO A 42 -45.93 -0.42 -7.87
C PRO A 42 -45.82 -1.31 -6.62
N VAL A 43 -44.87 -0.97 -5.72
CA VAL A 43 -44.76 -1.58 -4.40
C VAL A 43 -45.62 -0.83 -3.41
N ALA A 44 -46.55 -1.55 -2.74
CA ALA A 44 -47.38 -1.06 -1.67
C ALA A 44 -46.61 -0.84 -0.36
N PRO A 45 -46.97 0.14 0.49
CA PRO A 45 -46.26 0.38 1.74
C PRO A 45 -46.64 -0.65 2.83
N ALA A 46 -45.64 -1.15 3.54
CA ALA A 46 -45.80 -2.02 4.69
C ALA A 46 -46.24 -1.23 5.94
N PRO A 47 -47.03 -1.84 6.85
CA PRO A 47 -47.58 -1.17 8.02
C PRO A 47 -46.52 -0.89 9.09
N GLY A 48 -46.64 0.28 9.74
CA GLY A 48 -45.71 0.77 10.74
C GLY A 48 -45.65 -0.11 12.00
N VAL A 49 -44.43 -0.40 12.41
CA VAL A 49 -44.13 -0.95 13.73
C VAL A 49 -43.66 0.18 14.64
N ALA A 50 -44.43 0.45 15.69
CA ALA A 50 -44.09 1.45 16.71
C ALA A 50 -42.81 1.04 17.45
N ALA A 51 -41.83 1.96 17.54
CA ALA A 51 -40.63 1.80 18.33
C ALA A 51 -40.95 1.90 19.84
N PRO A 52 -40.42 1.04 20.72
CA PRO A 52 -40.49 1.22 22.14
C PRO A 52 -39.49 2.28 22.60
N SER A 53 -40.04 3.37 23.18
CA SER A 53 -39.24 4.37 23.92
C SER A 53 -38.85 3.80 25.25
N SER A 54 -37.59 3.44 25.45
CA SER A 54 -36.85 3.51 26.72
C SER A 54 -35.44 2.90 26.52
N VAL A 55 -34.49 3.71 26.03
CA VAL A 55 -33.07 3.37 26.12
C VAL A 55 -32.57 3.92 27.45
N LEU A 56 -32.32 3.05 28.43
CA LEU A 56 -31.55 3.39 29.60
C LEU A 56 -30.11 3.77 29.14
N PRO A 57 -29.52 4.84 29.68
CA PRO A 57 -28.16 5.14 29.36
C PRO A 57 -27.25 4.01 29.89
N ALA A 58 -26.51 3.39 28.99
CA ALA A 58 -25.45 2.47 29.35
C ALA A 58 -24.40 3.21 30.20
N PRO A 59 -23.87 2.58 31.29
CA PRO A 59 -22.80 3.17 32.08
C PRO A 59 -21.63 3.47 31.14
N GLY A 60 -21.23 4.73 31.08
CA GLY A 60 -20.13 5.21 30.23
C GLY A 60 -18.82 4.50 30.62
N LEU A 61 -18.41 3.53 29.83
CA LEU A 61 -17.02 3.10 29.78
C LEU A 61 -16.27 4.23 29.07
N SER A 62 -15.72 5.17 29.85
CA SER A 62 -14.70 6.08 29.35
C SER A 62 -13.47 5.24 29.09
N PHE A 63 -13.22 4.93 27.81
CA PHE A 63 -11.91 4.49 27.38
C PHE A 63 -11.00 5.73 27.40
N ASP A 64 -10.36 5.99 28.53
CA ASP A 64 -9.20 6.85 28.52
C ASP A 64 -8.15 6.21 27.61
N PRO A 65 -7.61 6.93 26.63
CA PRO A 65 -6.50 6.43 25.84
C PRO A 65 -5.36 6.12 26.83
N PRO A 66 -4.65 4.96 26.68
CA PRO A 66 -3.55 4.62 27.58
C PRO A 66 -2.62 5.81 27.65
N SER A 67 -2.30 6.24 28.86
CA SER A 67 -1.43 7.38 29.12
C SER A 67 -0.12 7.23 28.36
N ALA A 68 0.43 8.32 27.83
CA ALA A 68 1.68 8.35 27.04
C ALA A 68 2.86 7.64 27.73
N ASP A 69 2.80 7.44 29.04
CA ASP A 69 3.81 6.74 29.83
C ASP A 69 3.88 5.22 29.62
N LEU A 70 2.82 4.56 29.19
CA LEU A 70 2.85 3.11 28.88
C LEU A 70 3.71 2.78 27.66
N PHE A 71 3.94 3.73 26.76
CA PHE A 71 4.79 3.58 25.57
C PHE A 71 6.23 4.09 25.81
N ALA A 72 6.48 4.80 26.90
CA ALA A 72 7.81 5.35 27.22
C ALA A 72 8.89 4.29 27.49
N THR A 73 8.48 3.01 27.65
CA THR A 73 9.38 1.89 27.90
C THR A 73 9.70 1.06 26.66
N ASP A 74 8.95 1.22 25.55
CA ASP A 74 9.20 0.47 24.31
C ASP A 74 10.50 0.94 23.64
N PRO A 75 11.54 0.07 23.51
CA PRO A 75 12.80 0.42 22.86
C PRO A 75 12.59 0.96 21.43
N ILE A 76 11.58 0.47 20.70
CA ILE A 76 11.29 0.91 19.33
C ILE A 76 10.87 2.38 19.32
N GLN A 77 10.03 2.79 20.27
CA GLN A 77 9.55 4.18 20.34
C GLN A 77 10.65 5.18 20.75
N ARG A 78 11.72 4.71 21.40
CA ARG A 78 12.86 5.53 21.82
C ARG A 78 13.87 5.79 20.70
N THR A 79 13.81 5.06 19.59
CA THR A 79 14.76 5.25 18.48
C THR A 79 14.62 6.68 17.92
N ALA A 80 15.73 7.33 17.62
CA ALA A 80 15.77 8.68 17.09
C ALA A 80 16.01 8.73 15.57
N SER A 81 16.50 7.62 15.00
CA SER A 81 16.87 7.53 13.59
C SER A 81 16.39 6.24 12.94
N LEU A 82 16.42 6.18 11.60
CA LEU A 82 16.14 4.96 10.84
C LEU A 82 17.22 3.90 11.08
N GLU A 83 18.45 4.32 11.34
CA GLU A 83 19.60 3.47 11.67
C GLU A 83 19.37 2.77 13.01
N ASP A 84 18.87 3.47 14.03
CA ASP A 84 18.51 2.88 15.33
C ASP A 84 17.43 1.81 15.16
N VAL A 85 16.39 2.12 14.36
CA VAL A 85 15.33 1.14 14.06
C VAL A 85 15.90 -0.07 13.33
N ALA A 86 16.82 0.12 12.37
CA ALA A 86 17.46 -0.95 11.62
C ALA A 86 18.32 -1.84 12.56
N ALA A 87 19.02 -1.26 13.52
CA ALA A 87 19.79 -2.01 14.53
C ALA A 87 18.87 -2.88 15.41
N LEU A 88 17.73 -2.35 15.86
CA LEU A 88 16.75 -3.14 16.60
C LEU A 88 16.14 -4.25 15.76
N ILE A 89 15.85 -4.00 14.46
CA ILE A 89 15.36 -5.01 13.53
C ILE A 89 16.41 -6.12 13.35
N ALA A 90 17.68 -5.79 13.23
CA ALA A 90 18.77 -6.77 13.09
C ALA A 90 18.84 -7.73 14.28
N ALA A 91 18.66 -7.22 15.49
CA ALA A 91 18.65 -7.99 16.74
C ALA A 91 17.31 -8.70 17.04
N CYS A 92 16.24 -8.38 16.29
CA CYS A 92 14.87 -8.83 16.59
C CYS A 92 14.72 -10.36 16.49
N ARG A 93 14.06 -10.96 17.49
CA ARG A 93 13.67 -12.38 17.56
C ARG A 93 12.21 -12.56 18.00
N ALA A 94 11.35 -11.57 17.74
CA ALA A 94 9.96 -11.54 18.22
C ALA A 94 9.00 -12.50 17.49
N CYS A 95 9.41 -13.09 16.35
CA CYS A 95 8.59 -14.05 15.61
C CYS A 95 9.48 -15.12 14.94
N LYS A 96 8.86 -16.22 14.48
CA LYS A 96 9.54 -17.37 13.87
C LYS A 96 10.33 -17.05 12.59
N LEU A 97 10.05 -15.95 11.92
CA LEU A 97 10.79 -15.58 10.72
C LEU A 97 12.27 -15.30 10.98
N CYS A 98 12.66 -15.04 12.22
CA CYS A 98 14.06 -14.82 12.57
C CYS A 98 14.92 -16.10 12.46
N GLU A 99 14.32 -17.30 12.49
CA GLU A 99 15.02 -18.57 12.46
C GLU A 99 15.54 -18.92 11.05
N GLY A 100 14.79 -18.53 10.01
CA GLY A 100 15.09 -18.91 8.62
C GLY A 100 15.69 -17.80 7.76
N ARG A 101 15.83 -16.57 8.27
CA ARG A 101 16.40 -15.45 7.53
C ARG A 101 17.92 -15.54 7.42
N ARG A 102 18.48 -15.09 6.30
CA ARG A 102 19.92 -14.80 6.18
C ARG A 102 20.22 -13.40 6.72
N ASN A 103 19.45 -12.42 6.24
CA ASN A 103 19.54 -11.03 6.66
C ASN A 103 18.16 -10.50 7.03
N THR A 104 18.13 -9.48 7.86
CA THR A 104 16.96 -8.60 7.97
C THR A 104 16.93 -7.60 6.84
N VAL A 105 15.73 -7.15 6.46
CA VAL A 105 15.53 -6.13 5.43
C VAL A 105 14.77 -4.97 6.07
N PRO A 106 15.49 -4.06 6.74
CA PRO A 106 14.84 -2.99 7.52
C PRO A 106 14.07 -2.00 6.63
N GLY A 107 14.58 -1.72 5.46
CA GLY A 107 14.12 -0.70 4.54
C GLY A 107 15.30 0.13 4.05
N GLU A 108 15.10 0.95 3.01
CA GLU A 108 16.13 1.74 2.35
C GLU A 108 15.53 3.05 1.83
N GLY A 109 16.25 4.15 1.98
CA GLY A 109 15.86 5.47 1.48
C GLY A 109 16.12 6.57 2.49
N PRO A 110 15.97 7.84 2.07
CA PRO A 110 16.26 8.99 2.91
C PRO A 110 15.20 9.17 4.03
N ALA A 111 15.64 9.66 5.18
CA ALA A 111 14.77 9.92 6.32
C ALA A 111 13.74 11.05 6.07
N ASN A 112 13.96 11.87 5.05
CA ASN A 112 13.06 12.95 4.62
C ASN A 112 12.30 12.61 3.32
N ALA A 113 12.15 11.32 3.00
CA ALA A 113 11.44 10.87 1.81
C ALA A 113 9.99 11.37 1.82
N ARG A 114 9.56 11.98 0.71
CA ARG A 114 8.17 12.44 0.56
C ARG A 114 7.18 11.28 0.30
N LEU A 115 7.67 10.14 -0.22
CA LEU A 115 6.90 8.93 -0.45
C LEU A 115 7.52 7.76 0.30
N VAL A 116 6.67 7.01 1.01
CA VAL A 116 7.02 5.69 1.55
C VAL A 116 6.32 4.62 0.73
N VAL A 117 7.09 3.65 0.21
CA VAL A 117 6.58 2.47 -0.48
C VAL A 117 6.64 1.28 0.46
N ILE A 118 5.50 0.60 0.63
CA ILE A 118 5.36 -0.52 1.56
C ILE A 118 4.92 -1.76 0.78
N GLY A 119 5.75 -2.80 0.79
CA GLY A 119 5.42 -4.13 0.29
C GLY A 119 5.03 -5.11 1.40
N GLU A 120 4.91 -6.37 1.03
CA GLU A 120 4.52 -7.47 1.93
C GLU A 120 5.68 -7.95 2.80
N GLY A 121 6.73 -8.44 2.19
CA GLY A 121 7.89 -9.01 2.85
C GLY A 121 9.06 -9.24 1.90
N PRO A 122 10.27 -9.50 2.42
CA PRO A 122 11.44 -9.80 1.61
C PRO A 122 11.28 -11.11 0.81
N GLY A 123 11.72 -11.11 -0.44
CA GLY A 123 11.95 -12.30 -1.22
C GLY A 123 13.35 -12.87 -1.00
N ARG A 124 13.73 -13.85 -1.85
CA ARG A 124 15.04 -14.53 -1.74
C ARG A 124 16.21 -13.57 -1.93
N THR A 125 16.17 -12.75 -2.98
CA THR A 125 17.25 -11.80 -3.29
C THR A 125 17.39 -10.75 -2.20
N GLU A 126 16.27 -10.28 -1.66
CA GLU A 126 16.24 -9.31 -0.57
C GLU A 126 16.83 -9.91 0.73
N ASP A 127 16.52 -11.17 1.01
CA ASP A 127 17.08 -11.91 2.18
C ASP A 127 18.59 -12.13 2.02
N GLU A 128 19.08 -12.35 0.81
CA GLU A 128 20.51 -12.52 0.51
C GLU A 128 21.29 -11.20 0.63
N THR A 129 20.67 -10.07 0.25
CA THR A 129 21.34 -8.76 0.17
C THR A 129 21.07 -7.83 1.34
N GLY A 130 20.04 -8.09 2.14
CA GLY A 130 19.56 -7.17 3.19
C GLY A 130 18.85 -5.91 2.67
N ARG A 131 18.59 -5.81 1.36
CA ARG A 131 18.00 -4.62 0.72
C ARG A 131 16.59 -4.90 0.21
N PRO A 132 15.63 -3.96 0.35
CA PRO A 132 14.26 -4.16 -0.09
C PRO A 132 14.13 -4.00 -1.60
N PHE A 133 13.28 -4.82 -2.23
CA PHE A 133 12.93 -4.68 -3.65
C PHE A 133 14.14 -4.59 -4.59
N VAL A 134 15.02 -5.58 -4.55
CA VAL A 134 16.22 -5.69 -5.43
C VAL A 134 16.16 -6.87 -6.39
N GLY A 135 15.21 -7.81 -6.24
CA GLY A 135 14.92 -8.84 -7.21
C GLY A 135 14.06 -8.33 -8.38
N ARG A 136 13.60 -9.22 -9.26
CA ARG A 136 12.79 -8.90 -10.46
C ARG A 136 11.58 -7.99 -10.18
N ALA A 137 10.91 -8.18 -9.04
CA ALA A 137 9.81 -7.32 -8.61
C ALA A 137 10.32 -5.90 -8.26
N GLY A 138 11.51 -5.81 -7.66
CA GLY A 138 12.16 -4.56 -7.33
C GLY A 138 12.62 -3.77 -8.55
N GLU A 139 13.17 -4.44 -9.57
CA GLU A 139 13.49 -3.82 -10.87
C GLU A 139 12.26 -3.18 -11.51
N LEU A 140 11.12 -3.88 -11.44
CA LEU A 140 9.86 -3.33 -11.94
C LEU A 140 9.40 -2.13 -11.10
N LEU A 141 9.54 -2.19 -9.76
CA LEU A 141 9.24 -1.04 -8.89
C LEU A 141 10.10 0.17 -9.28
N THR A 142 11.39 -0.01 -9.50
CA THR A 142 12.29 1.08 -9.93
C THR A 142 11.78 1.73 -11.22
N LYS A 143 11.40 0.95 -12.22
CA LYS A 143 10.80 1.47 -13.48
C LYS A 143 9.47 2.21 -13.24
N ILE A 144 8.65 1.73 -12.31
CA ILE A 144 7.38 2.40 -11.95
C ILE A 144 7.67 3.77 -11.32
N LEU A 145 8.64 3.86 -10.41
CA LEU A 145 9.03 5.12 -9.78
C LEU A 145 9.64 6.10 -10.78
N GLU A 146 10.53 5.64 -11.64
CA GLU A 146 11.13 6.45 -12.72
C GLU A 146 10.05 7.03 -13.65
N ALA A 147 9.01 6.24 -13.97
CA ALA A 147 7.91 6.67 -14.83
C ALA A 147 7.09 7.84 -14.25
N ILE A 148 7.07 8.01 -12.93
CA ILE A 148 6.49 9.18 -12.24
C ILE A 148 7.52 10.24 -11.88
N LYS A 149 8.73 10.17 -12.45
CA LYS A 149 9.84 11.10 -12.21
C LYS A 149 10.28 11.17 -10.75
N LEU A 150 10.16 10.09 -10.02
CA LEU A 150 10.57 9.95 -8.64
C LEU A 150 11.66 8.87 -8.53
N PRO A 151 12.95 9.23 -8.59
CA PRO A 151 14.05 8.26 -8.49
C PRO A 151 13.98 7.45 -7.20
N ARG A 152 14.36 6.16 -7.28
CA ARG A 152 14.33 5.24 -6.14
C ARG A 152 15.03 5.79 -4.90
N GLU A 153 16.12 6.54 -5.10
CA GLU A 153 16.95 7.13 -4.05
C GLU A 153 16.24 8.25 -3.27
N GLN A 154 15.13 8.76 -3.79
CA GLN A 154 14.29 9.78 -3.14
C GLN A 154 13.09 9.21 -2.38
N VAL A 155 12.93 7.88 -2.40
CA VAL A 155 11.80 7.17 -1.80
C VAL A 155 12.28 6.29 -0.67
N PHE A 156 11.55 6.24 0.44
CA PHE A 156 11.80 5.23 1.47
C PHE A 156 11.01 3.97 1.13
N ILE A 157 11.70 2.85 0.94
CA ILE A 157 11.12 1.58 0.52
C ILE A 157 11.29 0.56 1.63
N CYS A 158 10.21 -0.08 2.03
CA CYS A 158 10.22 -1.11 3.08
C CYS A 158 9.10 -2.14 2.88
N ASN A 159 8.96 -3.06 3.81
CA ASN A 159 7.91 -4.09 3.82
C ASN A 159 7.20 -4.13 5.18
N ILE A 160 6.03 -4.76 5.23
CA ILE A 160 5.30 -5.06 6.47
C ILE A 160 6.18 -5.91 7.39
N VAL A 161 6.70 -7.06 6.90
CA VAL A 161 7.65 -7.88 7.66
C VAL A 161 9.08 -7.64 7.19
N LYS A 162 10.04 -7.68 8.13
CA LYS A 162 11.45 -7.38 7.88
C LYS A 162 12.32 -8.62 7.66
N CYS A 163 11.71 -9.79 7.73
CA CYS A 163 12.35 -11.09 7.53
C CYS A 163 11.60 -11.86 6.45
N ARG A 164 12.32 -12.67 5.66
CA ARG A 164 11.73 -13.47 4.59
C ARG A 164 10.90 -14.62 5.16
N PRO A 165 9.60 -14.75 4.80
CA PRO A 165 8.83 -15.94 5.10
C PRO A 165 9.36 -17.16 4.32
N PRO A 166 9.35 -18.39 4.90
CA PRO A 166 9.75 -19.60 4.22
C PRO A 166 9.06 -19.74 2.86
N GLU A 167 9.82 -20.07 1.80
CA GLU A 167 9.33 -20.25 0.42
C GLU A 167 8.54 -19.06 -0.16
N ASN A 168 8.75 -17.87 0.42
CA ASN A 168 8.01 -16.64 0.09
C ASN A 168 6.49 -16.78 0.26
N ARG A 169 6.03 -17.58 1.24
CA ARG A 169 4.60 -17.62 1.61
C ARG A 169 4.13 -16.28 2.15
N LEU A 170 2.84 -16.08 2.23
CA LEU A 170 2.28 -14.94 2.93
C LEU A 170 2.70 -14.96 4.41
N PRO A 171 3.06 -13.80 4.99
CA PRO A 171 3.34 -13.71 6.41
C PRO A 171 2.07 -13.99 7.23
N GLN A 172 2.23 -14.66 8.36
CA GLN A 172 1.13 -14.97 9.29
C GLN A 172 0.78 -13.75 10.14
N TYR A 173 -0.41 -13.78 10.74
CA TYR A 173 -0.92 -12.65 11.53
C TYR A 173 0.01 -12.29 12.70
N ASP A 174 0.52 -13.28 13.42
CA ASP A 174 1.47 -13.10 14.52
C ASP A 174 2.81 -12.50 14.05
N GLU A 175 3.31 -12.91 12.87
CA GLU A 175 4.51 -12.38 12.25
C GLU A 175 4.34 -10.91 11.85
N ILE A 176 3.16 -10.57 11.29
CA ILE A 176 2.80 -9.20 10.97
C ILE A 176 2.71 -8.36 12.24
N ALA A 177 1.95 -8.83 13.23
CA ALA A 177 1.72 -8.10 14.49
C ALA A 177 3.04 -7.79 15.21
N ALA A 178 3.97 -8.74 15.25
CA ALA A 178 5.30 -8.56 15.86
C ALA A 178 6.18 -7.56 15.11
N CYS A 179 5.94 -7.37 13.80
CA CYS A 179 6.80 -6.55 12.93
C CYS A 179 6.26 -5.14 12.70
N LEU A 180 4.94 -4.92 12.78
CA LEU A 180 4.28 -3.63 12.56
C LEU A 180 4.83 -2.47 13.41
N PRO A 181 5.20 -2.65 14.70
CA PRO A 181 5.77 -1.57 15.50
C PRO A 181 7.00 -0.92 14.85
N PHE A 182 7.87 -1.71 14.23
CA PHE A 182 9.03 -1.17 13.49
C PHE A 182 8.61 -0.32 12.28
N LEU A 183 7.64 -0.80 11.50
CA LEU A 183 7.11 -0.06 10.36
C LEU A 183 6.49 1.26 10.80
N TYR A 184 5.68 1.24 11.85
CA TYR A 184 5.04 2.45 12.38
C TYR A 184 6.09 3.47 12.81
N ARG A 185 7.15 3.03 13.51
CA ARG A 185 8.24 3.92 13.89
C ARG A 185 8.99 4.49 12.68
N GLN A 186 9.22 3.69 11.65
CA GLN A 186 9.82 4.17 10.41
C GLN A 186 8.98 5.26 9.75
N ILE A 187 7.65 5.07 9.67
CA ILE A 187 6.73 6.08 9.14
C ILE A 187 6.77 7.37 9.99
N ASP A 188 6.78 7.23 11.31
CA ASP A 188 6.82 8.37 12.24
C ASP A 188 8.14 9.18 12.14
N LEU A 189 9.26 8.52 11.81
CA LEU A 189 10.56 9.17 11.59
C LEU A 189 10.64 9.84 10.21
N VAL A 190 10.15 9.16 9.16
CA VAL A 190 10.19 9.68 7.78
C VAL A 190 9.18 10.81 7.58
N LYS A 191 8.00 10.75 8.19
CA LYS A 191 6.89 11.71 8.06
C LYS A 191 6.54 12.03 6.60
N PRO A 192 6.23 11.01 5.78
CA PRO A 192 6.04 11.22 4.36
C PRO A 192 4.77 12.02 4.05
N LYS A 193 4.70 12.66 2.88
CA LYS A 193 3.46 13.27 2.35
C LYS A 193 2.43 12.20 1.92
N ALA A 194 2.90 11.05 1.44
CA ALA A 194 2.03 9.95 1.01
C ALA A 194 2.68 8.57 1.23
N ILE A 195 1.84 7.56 1.32
CA ILE A 195 2.24 6.14 1.39
C ILE A 195 1.67 5.41 0.17
N LEU A 196 2.49 4.58 -0.49
CA LEU A 196 2.08 3.67 -1.55
C LEU A 196 2.14 2.23 -1.02
N ALA A 197 0.98 1.65 -0.70
CA ALA A 197 0.85 0.28 -0.24
C ALA A 197 0.72 -0.67 -1.43
N MET A 198 1.69 -1.57 -1.61
CA MET A 198 1.77 -2.48 -2.74
C MET A 198 1.32 -3.90 -2.37
N GLY A 199 0.13 -4.27 -2.84
CA GLY A 199 -0.48 -5.58 -2.62
C GLY A 199 -1.46 -5.65 -1.45
N GLY A 200 -2.21 -6.76 -1.40
CA GLY A 200 -3.28 -6.96 -0.40
C GLY A 200 -2.75 -6.96 1.02
N THR A 201 -1.69 -7.73 1.30
CA THR A 201 -1.09 -7.83 2.64
C THR A 201 -0.62 -6.48 3.16
N ALA A 202 0.07 -5.68 2.32
CA ALA A 202 0.53 -4.36 2.72
C ALA A 202 -0.64 -3.42 3.05
N ALA A 203 -1.65 -3.37 2.17
CA ALA A 203 -2.82 -2.53 2.36
C ALA A 203 -3.65 -2.94 3.58
N GLN A 204 -3.98 -4.22 3.71
CA GLN A 204 -4.80 -4.75 4.80
C GLN A 204 -4.14 -4.59 6.16
N SER A 205 -2.83 -4.86 6.25
CA SER A 205 -2.08 -4.72 7.51
C SER A 205 -1.94 -3.27 7.93
N LEU A 206 -1.64 -2.36 6.99
CA LEU A 206 -1.48 -0.94 7.30
C LEU A 206 -2.82 -0.27 7.68
N LEU A 207 -3.89 -0.59 6.94
CA LEU A 207 -5.22 0.00 7.13
C LEU A 207 -6.09 -0.75 8.15
N ASN A 208 -5.57 -1.84 8.71
CA ASN A 208 -6.29 -2.72 9.64
C ASN A 208 -7.69 -3.12 9.10
N THR A 209 -7.74 -3.65 7.88
CA THR A 209 -8.99 -4.00 7.19
C THR A 209 -8.93 -5.39 6.56
N LYS A 210 -10.10 -6.02 6.39
CA LYS A 210 -10.27 -7.28 5.66
C LYS A 210 -10.77 -7.09 4.23
N GLN A 211 -10.91 -5.85 3.78
CA GLN A 211 -11.38 -5.56 2.42
C GLN A 211 -10.43 -6.12 1.36
N SER A 212 -10.99 -6.48 0.20
CA SER A 212 -10.19 -6.98 -0.92
C SER A 212 -9.30 -5.88 -1.51
N LEU A 213 -8.17 -6.27 -2.13
CA LEU A 213 -7.31 -5.32 -2.82
C LEU A 213 -8.09 -4.52 -3.89
N GLY A 214 -9.01 -5.17 -4.61
CA GLY A 214 -9.81 -4.52 -5.64
C GLY A 214 -10.71 -3.40 -5.08
N SER A 215 -11.29 -3.59 -3.89
CA SER A 215 -12.12 -2.57 -3.24
C SER A 215 -11.31 -1.44 -2.61
N LEU A 216 -10.04 -1.69 -2.24
CA LEU A 216 -9.16 -0.67 -1.66
C LEU A 216 -8.48 0.21 -2.71
N ARG A 217 -8.39 -0.24 -3.96
CA ARG A 217 -7.77 0.53 -5.05
C ARG A 217 -8.69 1.67 -5.52
N ASN A 218 -8.14 2.61 -6.27
CA ASN A 218 -8.81 3.80 -6.80
C ASN A 218 -9.40 4.75 -5.74
N GLN A 219 -8.94 4.63 -4.49
CA GLN A 219 -9.36 5.46 -3.36
C GLN A 219 -8.14 5.93 -2.59
N ILE A 220 -8.26 7.09 -1.95
CA ILE A 220 -7.24 7.61 -1.03
C ILE A 220 -7.71 7.26 0.38
N HIS A 221 -6.97 6.37 1.03
CA HIS A 221 -7.15 6.04 2.45
C HIS A 221 -6.28 6.95 3.32
N ARG A 222 -6.39 6.79 4.65
CA ARG A 222 -5.52 7.50 5.58
C ARG A 222 -4.97 6.56 6.64
N PHE A 223 -3.68 6.71 6.93
CA PHE A 223 -3.02 6.09 8.04
C PHE A 223 -2.40 7.18 8.91
N ARG A 224 -2.87 7.35 10.16
CA ARG A 224 -2.42 8.43 11.06
C ARG A 224 -2.41 9.83 10.39
N GLY A 225 -3.45 10.12 9.61
CA GLY A 225 -3.55 11.37 8.86
C GLY A 225 -2.82 11.40 7.51
N ILE A 226 -1.85 10.52 7.26
CA ILE A 226 -1.08 10.45 6.02
C ILE A 226 -1.92 9.78 4.93
N PRO A 227 -2.03 10.35 3.72
CA PRO A 227 -2.70 9.73 2.59
C PRO A 227 -2.04 8.39 2.20
N VAL A 228 -2.86 7.36 1.95
CA VAL A 228 -2.44 6.03 1.51
C VAL A 228 -3.10 5.69 0.20
N VAL A 229 -2.29 5.39 -0.81
CA VAL A 229 -2.74 4.86 -2.10
C VAL A 229 -2.40 3.38 -2.15
N VAL A 230 -3.37 2.56 -2.57
CA VAL A 230 -3.24 1.11 -2.65
C VAL A 230 -3.13 0.68 -4.10
N THR A 231 -2.19 -0.21 -4.41
CA THR A 231 -2.00 -0.74 -5.77
C THR A 231 -1.58 -2.21 -5.77
N TYR A 232 -1.46 -2.81 -6.96
CA TYR A 232 -0.95 -4.17 -7.10
C TYR A 232 0.53 -4.28 -6.75
N HIS A 233 0.93 -5.42 -6.19
CA HIS A 233 2.33 -5.71 -5.92
C HIS A 233 3.10 -5.98 -7.24
N PRO A 234 4.34 -5.47 -7.43
CA PRO A 234 5.10 -5.66 -8.67
C PRO A 234 5.28 -7.13 -9.08
N ALA A 235 5.44 -8.06 -8.12
CA ALA A 235 5.49 -9.50 -8.41
C ALA A 235 4.20 -10.03 -9.05
N ALA A 236 3.05 -9.44 -8.74
CA ALA A 236 1.78 -9.79 -9.37
C ALA A 236 1.69 -9.27 -10.81
N LEU A 237 2.28 -8.11 -11.09
CA LEU A 237 2.33 -7.54 -12.44
C LEU A 237 3.21 -8.36 -13.39
N LEU A 238 4.25 -9.01 -12.87
CA LEU A 238 5.09 -9.92 -13.66
C LEU A 238 4.31 -11.18 -14.11
N ARG A 239 3.35 -11.64 -13.30
CA ARG A 239 2.47 -12.77 -13.64
C ARG A 239 1.24 -12.36 -14.45
N ASN A 240 0.76 -11.12 -14.26
CA ASN A 240 -0.47 -10.60 -14.86
C ASN A 240 -0.20 -9.23 -15.49
N PRO A 241 0.37 -9.15 -16.70
CA PRO A 241 0.77 -7.89 -17.33
C PRO A 241 -0.37 -6.88 -17.53
N HIS A 242 -1.61 -7.34 -17.70
CA HIS A 242 -2.79 -6.47 -17.85
C HIS A 242 -3.12 -5.65 -16.59
N TRP A 243 -2.56 -5.99 -15.42
CA TRP A 243 -2.68 -5.16 -14.21
C TRP A 243 -1.72 -3.97 -14.19
N LYS A 244 -0.81 -3.84 -15.15
CA LYS A 244 0.11 -2.69 -15.23
C LYS A 244 -0.64 -1.37 -15.44
N ARG A 245 -1.66 -1.36 -16.32
CA ARG A 245 -2.46 -0.14 -16.57
C ARG A 245 -3.17 0.34 -15.30
N PRO A 246 -3.99 -0.46 -14.61
CA PRO A 246 -4.60 -0.02 -13.36
C PRO A 246 -3.57 0.34 -12.27
N THR A 247 -2.42 -0.31 -12.22
CA THR A 247 -1.33 0.09 -11.31
C THR A 247 -0.81 1.49 -11.65
N TRP A 248 -0.66 1.79 -12.93
CA TRP A 248 -0.25 3.11 -13.40
C TRP A 248 -1.20 4.21 -12.95
N ASP A 249 -2.51 3.98 -13.04
CA ASP A 249 -3.52 4.93 -12.58
C ASP A 249 -3.42 5.19 -11.07
N ASP A 250 -3.22 4.13 -10.26
CA ASP A 250 -3.00 4.26 -8.81
C ASP A 250 -1.72 5.06 -8.48
N VAL A 251 -0.61 4.73 -9.14
CA VAL A 251 0.70 5.38 -8.88
C VAL A 251 0.66 6.87 -9.24
N ARG A 252 -0.09 7.24 -10.29
CA ARG A 252 -0.31 8.66 -10.62
C ARG A 252 -1.08 9.41 -9.54
N ILE A 253 -2.01 8.75 -8.84
CA ILE A 253 -2.69 9.35 -7.68
C ILE A 253 -1.65 9.63 -6.59
N ALA A 254 -0.78 8.66 -6.29
CA ALA A 254 0.28 8.85 -5.29
C ALA A 254 1.23 10.00 -5.68
N ALA A 255 1.61 10.10 -6.96
CA ALA A 255 2.48 11.18 -7.45
C ALA A 255 1.85 12.57 -7.25
N ARG A 256 0.56 12.75 -7.56
CA ARG A 256 -0.15 14.04 -7.37
C ARG A 256 -0.15 14.49 -5.90
N LEU A 257 -0.30 13.56 -4.95
CA LEU A 257 -0.26 13.87 -3.52
C LEU A 257 1.11 14.39 -3.05
N LEU A 258 2.15 14.27 -3.87
CA LEU A 258 3.46 14.83 -3.55
C LEU A 258 3.61 16.27 -4.04
N ASP A 259 2.86 16.68 -5.05
CA ASP A 259 2.94 18.03 -5.63
C ASP A 259 2.19 19.06 -4.76
N ASP A 260 1.20 18.60 -3.98
CA ASP A 260 0.48 19.40 -2.98
C ASP A 260 1.33 19.57 -1.70
#